data_92e1fd14ea20cc51d0b89382ac56fabc
#
_entry.id   92e1fd14ea20cc51d0b89382ac56fabc
#
_cell.length_a   1.000
_cell.length_b   1.000
_cell.length_c   1.000
_cell.angle_alpha   90.00
_cell.angle_beta   90.00
_cell.angle_gamma   90.00
#
_symmetry.space_group_name_H-M   'P 1'
#
loop_
_entity.id
_entity.type
_entity.pdbx_description
1 polymer ?
#
loop_
_entity_poly.entity_id
_entity_poly.type
_entity_poly.pdbx_seq_one_letter_code
_entity_poly.pdbx_strand_id
1 'polypeptide(L)'
;MLGAAPEILVEAWTYLAVLIGLSLSGVIVKRAGFTETASLFALGPAFCAMLVIFPGNAFSEREHIGMALFIPLLALHAWRARRDAAAQPGPRLALLAGLSGSILLLVKPYYAIMVLAPALVVAVRRRSLKSIFALEHWVIGGICVVYLSTVTLIHPEFMRDIYPLLADVYGKIGIFWPIVIGYGFSWCFLVFLIWRLWPAMRFPELAAVALAASIAGMFPLFYQAKGWSYHAYPAIFCAVAAIFCLLAVPRIVQQPSKLLAFVTAPLRAWALAAVAIAFLPYWSTQKPGPALVAAIRAATDRPTVALVSSDISSGHPLNRMIDGHFVSTHVSDWLGAFALSLSRQAALSGDTAEAMRYQAIMARYVESKREEFARLRPDIVVFKKNNTMWTSQLMGRFGFDAVLAHYRILVEDETERIYLRDDYVRPGHRPPEQPISASSPVAASD
;
A
#
# COMPACT_ATOMS: atom_id res chain seq x y z
N MET A 1 -6.29 25.34 -9.69
CA MET A 1 -6.09 23.89 -9.61
C MET A 1 -6.49 23.31 -10.98
N LEU A 2 -5.63 22.51 -11.57
CA LEU A 2 -5.91 21.81 -12.81
C LEU A 2 -7.13 20.93 -12.55
N GLY A 3 -8.23 21.11 -13.25
CA GLY A 3 -9.51 20.38 -13.03
C GLY A 3 -9.46 18.89 -13.39
N ALA A 4 -8.29 18.24 -13.21
CA ALA A 4 -8.12 16.81 -13.40
C ALA A 4 -8.60 16.04 -12.17
N ALA A 5 -9.22 14.88 -12.39
CA ALA A 5 -9.62 13.98 -11.32
C ALA A 5 -8.40 13.57 -10.47
N PRO A 6 -8.52 13.48 -9.14
CA PRO A 6 -7.39 13.14 -8.25
C PRO A 6 -6.66 11.84 -8.63
N GLU A 7 -7.38 10.87 -9.16
CA GLU A 7 -6.83 9.58 -9.62
C GLU A 7 -5.83 9.77 -10.75
N ILE A 8 -6.16 10.59 -11.74
CA ILE A 8 -5.28 10.89 -12.89
C ILE A 8 -3.98 11.51 -12.38
N LEU A 9 -4.07 12.40 -11.38
CA LEU A 9 -2.88 13.01 -10.79
C LEU A 9 -2.02 12.00 -10.06
N VAL A 10 -2.61 11.09 -9.28
CA VAL A 10 -1.89 10.04 -8.56
C VAL A 10 -1.23 9.06 -9.54
N GLU A 11 -1.94 8.64 -10.59
CA GLU A 11 -1.39 7.79 -11.62
C GLU A 11 -0.25 8.48 -12.38
N ALA A 12 -0.43 9.75 -12.77
CA ALA A 12 0.60 10.53 -13.44
C ALA A 12 1.86 10.66 -12.58
N TRP A 13 1.72 10.92 -11.27
CA TRP A 13 2.84 10.92 -10.32
C TRP A 13 3.52 9.56 -10.21
N THR A 14 2.74 8.48 -10.25
CA THR A 14 3.28 7.12 -10.21
C THR A 14 4.10 6.82 -11.47
N TYR A 15 3.58 7.14 -12.66
CA TYR A 15 4.32 6.98 -13.89
C TYR A 15 5.59 7.85 -13.93
N LEU A 16 5.54 9.07 -13.39
CA LEU A 16 6.71 9.94 -13.28
C LEU A 16 7.76 9.32 -12.35
N ALA A 17 7.35 8.78 -11.19
CA ALA A 17 8.23 8.07 -10.27
C ALA A 17 8.89 6.85 -10.93
N VAL A 18 8.13 6.06 -11.68
CA VAL A 18 8.65 4.93 -12.47
C VAL A 18 9.65 5.39 -13.51
N LEU A 19 9.34 6.44 -14.26
CA LEU A 19 10.24 7.00 -15.28
C LEU A 19 11.56 7.50 -14.66
N ILE A 20 11.49 8.25 -13.57
CA ILE A 20 12.67 8.74 -12.83
C ILE A 20 13.49 7.54 -12.32
N GLY A 21 12.84 6.58 -11.66
CA GLY A 21 13.50 5.41 -11.10
C GLY A 21 14.22 4.58 -12.17
N LEU A 22 13.55 4.27 -13.27
CA LEU A 22 14.14 3.50 -14.38
C LEU A 22 15.26 4.26 -15.10
N SER A 23 15.05 5.55 -15.40
CA SER A 23 16.02 6.36 -16.09
C SER A 23 17.31 6.53 -15.30
N LEU A 24 17.19 6.89 -14.01
CA LEU A 24 18.34 7.07 -13.12
C LEU A 24 19.08 5.73 -12.89
N SER A 25 18.34 4.64 -12.70
CA SER A 25 18.93 3.29 -12.59
C SER A 25 19.64 2.88 -13.86
N GLY A 26 19.07 3.16 -15.03
CA GLY A 26 19.69 2.90 -16.32
C GLY A 26 21.03 3.64 -16.50
N VAL A 27 21.07 4.92 -16.11
CA VAL A 27 22.31 5.71 -16.11
C VAL A 27 23.36 5.11 -15.17
N ILE A 28 22.96 4.72 -13.95
CA ILE A 28 23.86 4.13 -12.95
C ILE A 28 24.41 2.79 -13.45
N VAL A 29 23.53 1.88 -13.92
CA VAL A 29 23.89 0.55 -14.42
C VAL A 29 24.84 0.65 -15.63
N LYS A 30 24.57 1.59 -16.55
CA LYS A 30 25.43 1.86 -17.71
C LYS A 30 26.83 2.35 -17.28
N ARG A 31 26.89 3.36 -16.41
CA ARG A 31 28.17 3.91 -15.93
C ARG A 31 28.95 2.94 -15.06
N ALA A 32 28.27 2.05 -14.37
CA ALA A 32 28.89 0.98 -13.60
C ALA A 32 29.46 -0.15 -14.48
N GLY A 33 29.25 -0.14 -15.79
CA GLY A 33 29.73 -1.17 -16.73
C GLY A 33 28.95 -2.50 -16.64
N PHE A 34 27.77 -2.53 -16.02
CA PHE A 34 26.94 -3.75 -15.97
C PHE A 34 26.34 -4.10 -17.35
N THR A 35 26.30 -3.15 -18.28
CA THR A 35 25.71 -3.32 -19.61
C THR A 35 26.63 -3.97 -20.63
N GLU A 36 27.92 -4.12 -20.32
CA GLU A 36 28.86 -4.83 -21.20
C GLU A 36 28.47 -6.29 -21.43
N THR A 37 27.66 -6.85 -20.56
CA THR A 37 27.28 -8.26 -20.61
C THR A 37 25.79 -8.51 -20.40
N ALA A 38 25.07 -7.57 -19.78
CA ALA A 38 23.61 -7.62 -19.67
C ALA A 38 23.04 -6.56 -20.61
N SER A 39 22.29 -6.99 -21.63
CA SER A 39 21.60 -6.02 -22.47
C SER A 39 20.64 -5.20 -21.60
N LEU A 40 20.84 -3.88 -21.54
CA LEU A 40 19.85 -2.97 -20.93
C LEU A 40 18.46 -3.16 -21.52
N PHE A 41 18.40 -3.59 -22.80
CA PHE A 41 17.16 -3.94 -23.47
C PHE A 41 16.46 -5.16 -22.84
N ALA A 42 17.18 -6.08 -22.20
CA ALA A 42 16.57 -7.22 -21.51
C ALA A 42 16.09 -6.85 -20.10
N LEU A 43 16.83 -6.01 -19.36
CA LEU A 43 16.44 -5.55 -18.03
C LEU A 43 15.37 -4.47 -18.08
N GLY A 44 15.44 -3.51 -19.01
CA GLY A 44 14.48 -2.42 -19.11
C GLY A 44 13.03 -2.86 -19.20
N PRO A 45 12.64 -3.70 -20.18
CA PRO A 45 11.28 -4.23 -20.28
C PRO A 45 10.85 -5.04 -19.05
N ALA A 46 11.75 -5.84 -18.46
CA ALA A 46 11.46 -6.63 -17.28
C ALA A 46 11.13 -5.74 -16.07
N PHE A 47 11.94 -4.72 -15.79
CA PHE A 47 11.67 -3.75 -14.74
C PHE A 47 10.46 -2.87 -15.03
N CYS A 48 10.22 -2.50 -16.29
CA CYS A 48 9.00 -1.81 -16.68
C CYS A 48 7.76 -2.67 -16.39
N ALA A 49 7.78 -3.95 -16.74
CA ALA A 49 6.69 -4.87 -16.41
C ALA A 49 6.50 -5.02 -14.90
N MET A 50 7.59 -5.10 -14.12
CA MET A 50 7.53 -5.15 -12.65
C MET A 50 6.89 -3.91 -12.02
N LEU A 51 7.05 -2.75 -12.64
CA LEU A 51 6.58 -1.48 -12.08
C LEU A 51 5.25 -1.02 -12.65
N VAL A 52 4.84 -1.51 -13.83
CA VAL A 52 3.62 -1.04 -14.49
C VAL A 52 2.55 -2.12 -14.57
N ILE A 53 2.95 -3.36 -14.82
CA ILE A 53 2.00 -4.46 -15.06
C ILE A 53 1.79 -5.30 -13.80
N PHE A 54 2.87 -5.77 -13.17
CA PHE A 54 2.78 -6.74 -12.08
C PHE A 54 2.19 -6.19 -10.77
N PRO A 55 2.28 -4.89 -10.43
CA PRO A 55 1.70 -4.39 -9.20
C PRO A 55 0.19 -4.59 -9.08
N GLY A 56 -0.54 -4.65 -10.21
CA GLY A 56 -1.98 -4.81 -10.16
C GLY A 56 -2.64 -3.80 -9.22
N ASN A 57 -3.28 -4.26 -8.15
CA ASN A 57 -3.92 -3.41 -7.14
C ASN A 57 -2.96 -2.62 -6.26
N ALA A 58 -1.68 -3.02 -6.21
CA ALA A 58 -0.65 -2.23 -5.51
C ALA A 58 -0.12 -1.08 -6.36
N PHE A 59 -0.54 -0.94 -7.63
CA PHE A 59 -0.16 0.19 -8.47
C PHE A 59 -0.65 1.49 -7.84
N SER A 60 0.21 2.49 -7.78
CA SER A 60 -0.01 3.78 -7.10
C SER A 60 -0.09 3.72 -5.56
N GLU A 61 0.04 2.55 -4.94
CA GLU A 61 0.25 2.49 -3.50
C GLU A 61 1.60 3.12 -3.11
N ARG A 62 1.68 3.63 -1.89
CA ARG A 62 2.89 4.31 -1.39
C ARG A 62 4.11 3.42 -1.46
N GLU A 63 3.97 2.14 -1.13
CA GLU A 63 5.03 1.13 -1.21
C GLU A 63 5.50 0.91 -2.64
N HIS A 64 4.59 0.94 -3.61
CA HIS A 64 4.93 0.82 -5.03
C HIS A 64 5.74 2.02 -5.52
N ILE A 65 5.29 3.25 -5.24
CA ILE A 65 6.01 4.49 -5.57
C ILE A 65 7.39 4.50 -4.89
N GLY A 66 7.42 4.12 -3.60
CA GLY A 66 8.66 4.01 -2.83
C GLY A 66 9.65 3.03 -3.47
N MET A 67 9.18 1.87 -3.94
CA MET A 67 10.02 0.88 -4.61
C MET A 67 10.50 1.35 -5.99
N ALA A 68 9.67 2.03 -6.79
CA ALA A 68 10.09 2.60 -8.06
C ALA A 68 11.27 3.58 -7.88
N LEU A 69 11.21 4.41 -6.83
CA LEU A 69 12.24 5.38 -6.51
C LEU A 69 13.43 4.78 -5.70
N PHE A 70 13.30 3.57 -5.18
CA PHE A 70 14.36 2.87 -4.46
C PHE A 70 15.36 2.15 -5.38
N ILE A 71 14.94 1.77 -6.60
CA ILE A 71 15.80 1.03 -7.57
C ILE A 71 17.12 1.74 -7.85
N PRO A 72 17.19 3.10 -8.03
CA PRO A 72 18.45 3.79 -8.26
C PRO A 72 19.46 3.59 -7.12
N LEU A 73 18.98 3.56 -5.86
CA LEU A 73 19.83 3.32 -4.71
C LEU A 73 20.37 1.88 -4.71
N LEU A 74 19.53 0.90 -5.05
CA LEU A 74 19.98 -0.50 -5.21
C LEU A 74 21.04 -0.62 -6.29
N ALA A 75 20.84 0.02 -7.46
CA ALA A 75 21.80 0.04 -8.54
C ALA A 75 23.13 0.70 -8.12
N LEU A 76 23.06 1.80 -7.34
CA LEU A 76 24.23 2.47 -6.78
C LEU A 76 25.01 1.57 -5.80
N HIS A 77 24.30 0.88 -4.90
CA HIS A 77 24.90 -0.08 -3.97
C HIS A 77 25.58 -1.24 -4.73
N ALA A 78 24.95 -1.76 -5.77
CA ALA A 78 25.55 -2.78 -6.62
C ALA A 78 26.85 -2.30 -7.28
N TRP A 79 26.85 -1.06 -7.79
CA TRP A 79 28.07 -0.44 -8.33
C TRP A 79 29.17 -0.32 -7.26
N ARG A 80 28.83 0.20 -6.08
CA ARG A 80 29.76 0.29 -4.95
C ARG A 80 30.30 -1.07 -4.52
N ALA A 81 29.51 -2.13 -4.63
CA ALA A 81 29.92 -3.50 -4.27
C ALA A 81 30.91 -4.12 -5.27
N ARG A 82 30.98 -3.62 -6.53
CA ARG A 82 31.93 -4.10 -7.53
C ARG A 82 33.36 -3.74 -7.16
N ARG A 83 34.23 -4.74 -7.06
CA ARG A 83 35.67 -4.56 -6.78
C ARG A 83 36.47 -4.19 -8.03
N ASP A 84 36.04 -4.69 -9.17
CA ASP A 84 36.64 -4.54 -10.48
C ASP A 84 36.16 -3.29 -11.24
N ALA A 85 35.28 -2.48 -10.61
CA ALA A 85 34.83 -1.24 -11.24
C ALA A 85 35.99 -0.24 -11.43
N ALA A 86 36.18 0.22 -12.65
CA ALA A 86 37.23 1.19 -13.00
C ALA A 86 37.09 2.52 -12.22
N ALA A 87 35.87 2.90 -11.89
CA ALA A 87 35.58 4.10 -11.11
C ALA A 87 34.44 3.85 -10.11
N GLN A 88 34.44 4.62 -9.03
CA GLN A 88 33.34 4.67 -8.07
C GLN A 88 32.29 5.72 -8.49
N PRO A 89 31.01 5.60 -8.04
CA PRO A 89 29.99 6.58 -8.37
C PRO A 89 30.36 7.96 -7.85
N GLY A 90 30.22 8.96 -8.72
CA GLY A 90 30.47 10.36 -8.38
C GLY A 90 29.37 10.94 -7.46
N PRO A 91 29.66 12.10 -6.80
CA PRO A 91 28.77 12.68 -5.79
C PRO A 91 27.39 13.06 -6.33
N ARG A 92 27.27 13.46 -7.59
CA ARG A 92 25.96 13.80 -8.18
C ARG A 92 25.03 12.58 -8.27
N LEU A 93 25.54 11.42 -8.65
CA LEU A 93 24.74 10.19 -8.71
C LEU A 93 24.43 9.67 -7.31
N ALA A 94 25.36 9.78 -6.38
CA ALA A 94 25.14 9.43 -4.98
C ALA A 94 24.04 10.30 -4.34
N LEU A 95 24.07 11.62 -4.60
CA LEU A 95 23.03 12.55 -4.16
C LEU A 95 21.68 12.18 -4.74
N LEU A 96 21.57 12.01 -6.06
CA LEU A 96 20.30 11.70 -6.73
C LEU A 96 19.74 10.33 -6.28
N ALA A 97 20.57 9.32 -6.13
CA ALA A 97 20.14 8.01 -5.64
C ALA A 97 19.72 8.06 -4.16
N GLY A 98 20.41 8.86 -3.35
CA GLY A 98 20.03 9.10 -1.95
C GLY A 98 18.69 9.83 -1.84
N LEU A 99 18.48 10.90 -2.62
CA LEU A 99 17.19 11.60 -2.68
C LEU A 99 16.06 10.68 -3.12
N SER A 100 16.28 9.91 -4.18
CA SER A 100 15.30 8.97 -4.70
C SER A 100 14.98 7.86 -3.68
N GLY A 101 15.99 7.25 -3.07
CA GLY A 101 15.84 6.16 -2.10
C GLY A 101 15.24 6.61 -0.76
N SER A 102 15.37 7.90 -0.38
CA SER A 102 14.79 8.42 0.86
C SER A 102 13.26 8.34 0.88
N ILE A 103 12.61 8.39 -0.28
CA ILE A 103 11.15 8.33 -0.39
C ILE A 103 10.60 7.05 0.24
N LEU A 104 11.30 5.92 0.10
CA LEU A 104 10.87 4.67 0.74
C LEU A 104 10.80 4.78 2.27
N LEU A 105 11.74 5.50 2.89
CA LEU A 105 11.76 5.71 4.34
C LEU A 105 10.68 6.70 4.79
N LEU A 106 10.39 7.71 3.96
CA LEU A 106 9.30 8.66 4.22
C LEU A 106 7.92 7.98 4.17
N VAL A 107 7.78 6.91 3.37
CA VAL A 107 6.57 6.08 3.37
C VAL A 107 6.39 5.41 4.73
N LYS A 108 7.43 4.74 5.22
CA LYS A 108 7.42 4.05 6.52
C LYS A 108 8.86 3.91 7.07
N PRO A 109 9.14 4.43 8.28
CA PRO A 109 10.51 4.48 8.83
C PRO A 109 11.19 3.11 8.95
N TYR A 110 10.45 2.02 9.18
CA TYR A 110 11.03 0.70 9.33
C TYR A 110 11.63 0.13 8.01
N TYR A 111 11.37 0.76 6.85
CA TYR A 111 12.10 0.43 5.62
C TYR A 111 13.57 0.87 5.65
N ALA A 112 14.03 1.56 6.69
CA ALA A 112 15.44 1.85 6.90
C ALA A 112 16.30 0.59 6.86
N ILE A 113 15.79 -0.57 7.30
CA ILE A 113 16.51 -1.85 7.20
C ILE A 113 16.72 -2.28 5.74
N MET A 114 15.83 -1.91 4.82
CA MET A 114 15.98 -2.19 3.40
C MET A 114 17.08 -1.34 2.73
N VAL A 115 17.38 -0.18 3.29
CA VAL A 115 18.53 0.65 2.89
C VAL A 115 19.82 0.10 3.52
N LEU A 116 19.76 -0.25 4.79
CA LEU A 116 20.93 -0.72 5.55
C LEU A 116 21.45 -2.08 5.05
N ALA A 117 20.57 -3.03 4.74
CA ALA A 117 21.01 -4.37 4.32
C ALA A 117 21.84 -4.37 3.02
N PRO A 118 21.45 -3.67 1.93
CA PRO A 118 22.33 -3.46 0.78
C PRO A 118 23.64 -2.75 1.12
N ALA A 119 23.62 -1.74 2.00
CA ALA A 119 24.84 -1.07 2.44
C ALA A 119 25.81 -2.02 3.18
N LEU A 120 25.29 -2.97 3.96
CA LEU A 120 26.07 -4.03 4.58
C LEU A 120 26.70 -4.98 3.56
N VAL A 121 25.97 -5.31 2.48
CA VAL A 121 26.56 -6.08 1.36
C VAL A 121 27.76 -5.34 0.77
N VAL A 122 27.64 -4.02 0.56
CA VAL A 122 28.76 -3.19 0.11
C VAL A 122 29.93 -3.24 1.09
N ALA A 123 29.66 -3.07 2.41
CA ALA A 123 30.66 -3.09 3.46
C ALA A 123 31.44 -4.41 3.50
N VAL A 124 30.73 -5.54 3.42
CA VAL A 124 31.33 -6.88 3.39
C VAL A 124 32.14 -7.08 2.11
N ARG A 125 31.61 -6.74 0.95
CA ARG A 125 32.30 -6.88 -0.33
C ARG A 125 33.54 -6.01 -0.39
N ARG A 126 33.50 -4.79 0.14
CA ARG A 126 34.63 -3.85 0.21
C ARG A 126 35.55 -4.08 1.41
N ARG A 127 35.16 -4.93 2.35
CA ARG A 127 35.87 -5.11 3.64
C ARG A 127 36.09 -3.77 4.36
N SER A 128 35.10 -2.88 4.33
CA SER A 128 35.19 -1.53 4.88
C SER A 128 33.84 -1.00 5.30
N LEU A 129 33.68 -0.62 6.56
CA LEU A 129 32.50 0.01 7.09
C LEU A 129 32.32 1.47 6.60
N LYS A 130 33.37 2.08 6.01
CA LYS A 130 33.28 3.45 5.45
C LYS A 130 32.18 3.60 4.40
N SER A 131 31.79 2.50 3.72
CA SER A 131 30.71 2.51 2.74
C SER A 131 29.34 2.78 3.36
N ILE A 132 29.15 2.49 4.65
CA ILE A 132 27.90 2.82 5.37
C ILE A 132 27.76 4.33 5.57
N PHE A 133 28.86 5.06 5.59
CA PHE A 133 28.90 6.53 5.71
C PHE A 133 29.07 7.23 4.35
N ALA A 134 28.65 6.58 3.26
CA ALA A 134 28.67 7.17 1.95
C ALA A 134 27.64 8.31 1.81
N LEU A 135 27.87 9.22 0.86
CA LEU A 135 27.06 10.45 0.68
C LEU A 135 25.56 10.18 0.59
N GLU A 136 25.14 9.14 -0.12
CA GLU A 136 23.74 8.76 -0.26
C GLU A 136 23.06 8.49 1.07
N HIS A 137 23.77 7.91 2.06
CA HIS A 137 23.20 7.63 3.38
C HIS A 137 23.08 8.90 4.23
N TRP A 138 24.02 9.84 4.10
CA TRP A 138 23.90 11.18 4.73
C TRP A 138 22.73 11.97 4.17
N VAL A 139 22.50 11.89 2.85
CA VAL A 139 21.35 12.51 2.20
C VAL A 139 20.04 11.92 2.74
N ILE A 140 19.95 10.60 2.80
CA ILE A 140 18.76 9.91 3.36
C ILE A 140 18.54 10.32 4.81
N GLY A 141 19.58 10.28 5.64
CA GLY A 141 19.51 10.69 7.05
C GLY A 141 19.06 12.14 7.22
N GLY A 142 19.62 13.06 6.43
CA GLY A 142 19.25 14.47 6.43
C GLY A 142 17.78 14.70 6.08
N ILE A 143 17.27 14.01 5.04
CA ILE A 143 15.86 14.08 4.66
C ILE A 143 14.95 13.54 5.77
N CYS A 144 15.32 12.41 6.38
CA CYS A 144 14.55 11.86 7.50
C CYS A 144 14.51 12.82 8.69
N VAL A 145 15.64 13.50 9.02
CA VAL A 145 15.69 14.50 10.09
C VAL A 145 14.78 15.69 9.76
N VAL A 146 14.85 16.23 8.54
CA VAL A 146 13.98 17.32 8.09
C VAL A 146 12.51 16.92 8.20
N TYR A 147 12.16 15.74 7.72
CA TYR A 147 10.78 15.23 7.78
C TYR A 147 10.28 15.10 9.21
N LEU A 148 11.04 14.43 10.09
CA LEU A 148 10.67 14.27 11.50
C LEU A 148 10.56 15.62 12.21
N SER A 149 11.47 16.55 11.95
CA SER A 149 11.39 17.91 12.49
C SER A 149 10.14 18.62 12.00
N THR A 150 9.79 18.49 10.72
CA THR A 150 8.57 19.07 10.16
C THR A 150 7.33 18.51 10.85
N VAL A 151 7.23 17.19 11.00
CA VAL A 151 6.09 16.53 11.65
C VAL A 151 5.97 16.98 13.12
N THR A 152 7.09 17.01 13.85
CA THR A 152 7.05 17.36 15.29
C THR A 152 6.82 18.83 15.57
N LEU A 153 7.32 19.72 14.72
CA LEU A 153 7.25 21.18 14.96
C LEU A 153 6.03 21.83 14.31
N ILE A 154 5.59 21.33 13.13
CA ILE A 154 4.48 21.92 12.38
C ILE A 154 3.15 21.19 12.64
N HIS A 155 3.20 19.89 12.94
CA HIS A 155 2.02 19.06 13.21
C HIS A 155 2.12 18.33 14.56
N PRO A 156 2.31 19.08 15.69
CA PRO A 156 2.50 18.46 17.01
C PRO A 156 1.31 17.61 17.45
N GLU A 157 0.09 17.92 16.97
CA GLU A 157 -1.12 17.12 17.20
C GLU A 157 -1.01 15.70 16.68
N PHE A 158 -0.26 15.48 15.58
CA PHE A 158 -0.01 14.14 15.08
C PHE A 158 0.74 13.29 16.12
N MET A 159 1.80 13.84 16.71
CA MET A 159 2.61 13.15 17.71
C MET A 159 1.90 12.97 19.05
N ARG A 160 1.07 13.94 19.42
CA ARG A 160 0.37 13.95 20.73
C ARG A 160 -0.90 13.13 20.70
N ASP A 161 -1.71 13.22 19.63
CA ASP A 161 -3.09 12.71 19.62
C ASP A 161 -3.26 11.49 18.71
N ILE A 162 -2.60 11.46 17.53
CA ILE A 162 -2.80 10.42 16.52
C ILE A 162 -1.80 9.26 16.69
N TYR A 163 -0.51 9.58 16.83
CA TYR A 163 0.54 8.55 16.90
C TYR A 163 0.36 7.59 18.09
N PRO A 164 -0.01 8.02 19.31
CA PRO A 164 -0.29 7.10 20.41
C PRO A 164 -1.42 6.11 20.11
N LEU A 165 -2.49 6.56 19.46
CA LEU A 165 -3.59 5.67 19.03
C LEU A 165 -3.14 4.67 17.96
N LEU A 166 -2.32 5.12 16.99
CA LEU A 166 -1.73 4.24 15.99
C LEU A 166 -0.82 3.19 16.64
N ALA A 167 0.02 3.59 17.59
CA ALA A 167 0.93 2.67 18.26
C ALA A 167 0.18 1.67 19.15
N ASP A 168 -0.84 2.14 19.88
CA ASP A 168 -1.54 1.36 20.88
C ASP A 168 -2.63 0.43 20.29
N VAL A 169 -3.36 0.90 19.30
CA VAL A 169 -4.46 0.13 18.70
C VAL A 169 -4.01 -0.51 17.38
N TYR A 170 -3.62 0.30 16.41
CA TYR A 170 -3.23 -0.21 15.10
C TYR A 170 -1.98 -1.08 15.15
N GLY A 171 -0.97 -0.71 15.94
CA GLY A 171 0.29 -1.44 16.07
C GLY A 171 0.15 -2.86 16.61
N LYS A 172 -0.80 -3.09 17.51
CA LYS A 172 -0.98 -4.37 18.22
C LYS A 172 -1.80 -5.42 17.44
N ILE A 173 -2.57 -5.02 16.45
CA ILE A 173 -3.34 -5.98 15.64
C ILE A 173 -2.44 -6.65 14.62
N GLY A 174 -2.52 -7.98 14.52
CA GLY A 174 -1.79 -8.75 13.54
C GLY A 174 -2.38 -10.13 13.27
N ILE A 175 -2.13 -10.68 12.07
CA ILE A 175 -2.52 -12.01 11.60
C ILE A 175 -1.29 -12.73 11.05
N PHE A 176 -0.52 -13.33 11.95
CA PHE A 176 0.79 -13.87 11.60
C PHE A 176 0.74 -15.05 10.62
N TRP A 177 -0.06 -16.08 10.93
CA TRP A 177 -0.04 -17.32 10.16
C TRP A 177 -0.47 -17.20 8.69
N PRO A 178 -1.55 -16.48 8.33
CA PRO A 178 -1.89 -16.25 6.93
C PRO A 178 -0.77 -15.53 6.14
N ILE A 179 -0.02 -14.66 6.81
CA ILE A 179 1.13 -13.97 6.21
C ILE A 179 2.26 -14.93 5.94
N VAL A 180 2.59 -15.79 6.92
CA VAL A 180 3.64 -16.82 6.76
C VAL A 180 3.28 -17.75 5.61
N ILE A 181 2.06 -18.26 5.59
CA ILE A 181 1.62 -19.20 4.55
C ILE A 181 1.53 -18.49 3.18
N GLY A 182 0.85 -17.35 3.10
CA GLY A 182 0.58 -16.69 1.81
C GLY A 182 1.85 -16.10 1.18
N TYR A 183 2.56 -15.26 1.92
CA TYR A 183 3.71 -14.51 1.38
C TYR A 183 5.06 -15.15 1.71
N GLY A 184 5.20 -15.77 2.89
CA GLY A 184 6.42 -16.41 3.31
C GLY A 184 6.82 -17.58 2.43
N PHE A 185 5.89 -18.47 2.08
CA PHE A 185 6.16 -19.58 1.19
C PHE A 185 6.54 -19.13 -0.21
N SER A 186 5.79 -18.18 -0.78
CA SER A 186 6.10 -17.62 -2.11
C SER A 186 7.49 -16.99 -2.11
N TRP A 187 7.83 -16.24 -1.07
CA TRP A 187 9.13 -15.61 -0.93
C TRP A 187 10.26 -16.65 -0.75
N CYS A 188 10.10 -17.66 0.10
CA CYS A 188 11.07 -18.74 0.27
C CYS A 188 11.34 -19.47 -1.05
N PHE A 189 10.30 -19.67 -1.86
CA PHE A 189 10.46 -20.30 -3.18
C PHE A 189 11.26 -19.40 -4.14
N LEU A 190 11.01 -18.07 -4.15
CA LEU A 190 11.82 -17.13 -4.92
C LEU A 190 13.30 -17.13 -4.48
N VAL A 191 13.55 -17.14 -3.17
CA VAL A 191 14.91 -17.21 -2.60
C VAL A 191 15.61 -18.51 -2.97
N PHE A 192 14.89 -19.64 -2.92
CA PHE A 192 15.40 -20.93 -3.39
C PHE A 192 15.81 -20.88 -4.87
N LEU A 193 14.98 -20.27 -5.73
CA LEU A 193 15.31 -20.11 -7.14
C LEU A 193 16.52 -19.17 -7.35
N ILE A 194 16.63 -18.09 -6.59
CA ILE A 194 17.81 -17.21 -6.60
C ILE A 194 19.06 -18.02 -6.25
N TRP A 195 19.02 -18.81 -5.18
CA TRP A 195 20.12 -19.66 -4.76
C TRP A 195 20.52 -20.67 -5.86
N ARG A 196 19.53 -21.28 -6.52
CA ARG A 196 19.78 -22.24 -7.62
C ARG A 196 20.35 -21.60 -8.88
N LEU A 197 19.97 -20.35 -9.17
CA LEU A 197 20.46 -19.59 -10.31
C LEU A 197 21.82 -18.91 -10.05
N TRP A 198 22.22 -18.74 -8.78
CA TRP A 198 23.40 -17.99 -8.36
C TRP A 198 24.72 -18.41 -9.00
N PRO A 199 25.05 -19.71 -9.11
CA PRO A 199 26.37 -20.16 -9.60
C PRO A 199 26.70 -19.71 -11.03
N ALA A 200 25.73 -19.22 -11.78
CA ALA A 200 25.88 -18.87 -13.19
C ALA A 200 26.18 -17.38 -13.45
N MET A 201 26.44 -16.59 -12.39
CA MET A 201 26.50 -15.12 -12.50
C MET A 201 27.88 -14.54 -12.79
N ARG A 202 27.92 -13.55 -13.69
CA ARG A 202 29.07 -12.65 -13.86
C ARG A 202 29.03 -11.47 -12.88
N PHE A 203 27.85 -10.90 -12.61
CA PHE A 203 27.69 -9.75 -11.71
C PHE A 203 26.77 -10.09 -10.53
N PRO A 204 27.28 -10.86 -9.55
CA PRO A 204 26.50 -11.24 -8.39
C PRO A 204 26.09 -10.05 -7.52
N GLU A 205 26.70 -8.88 -7.69
CA GLU A 205 26.42 -7.68 -6.91
C GLU A 205 24.99 -7.19 -7.08
N LEU A 206 24.46 -7.18 -8.32
CA LEU A 206 23.08 -6.76 -8.62
C LEU A 206 22.07 -7.62 -7.86
N ALA A 207 22.20 -8.95 -7.94
CA ALA A 207 21.31 -9.86 -7.25
C ALA A 207 21.55 -9.89 -5.74
N ALA A 208 22.80 -9.76 -5.27
CA ALA A 208 23.13 -9.75 -3.85
C ALA A 208 22.49 -8.55 -3.13
N VAL A 209 22.56 -7.37 -3.73
CA VAL A 209 21.97 -6.15 -3.18
C VAL A 209 20.45 -6.24 -3.16
N ALA A 210 19.84 -6.71 -4.27
CA ALA A 210 18.40 -6.90 -4.36
C ALA A 210 17.91 -7.98 -3.36
N LEU A 211 18.62 -9.11 -3.24
CA LEU A 211 18.29 -10.16 -2.27
C LEU A 211 18.41 -9.66 -0.82
N ALA A 212 19.44 -8.88 -0.49
CA ALA A 212 19.60 -8.30 0.84
C ALA A 212 18.44 -7.35 1.18
N ALA A 213 18.04 -6.49 0.22
CA ALA A 213 16.86 -5.65 0.39
C ALA A 213 15.58 -6.47 0.53
N SER A 214 15.44 -7.58 -0.22
CA SER A 214 14.30 -8.49 -0.11
C SER A 214 14.20 -9.15 1.25
N ILE A 215 15.31 -9.68 1.78
CA ILE A 215 15.36 -10.28 3.13
C ILE A 215 14.99 -9.23 4.18
N ALA A 216 15.56 -8.03 4.08
CA ALA A 216 15.22 -6.93 4.96
C ALA A 216 13.75 -6.51 4.86
N GLY A 217 13.17 -6.55 3.65
CA GLY A 217 11.76 -6.24 3.40
C GLY A 217 10.76 -7.21 4.03
N MET A 218 11.19 -8.44 4.35
CA MET A 218 10.35 -9.40 5.09
C MET A 218 10.15 -9.00 6.55
N PHE A 219 11.11 -8.29 7.16
CA PHE A 219 10.97 -7.84 8.55
C PHE A 219 9.76 -6.91 8.74
N PRO A 220 9.57 -5.82 7.94
CA PRO A 220 8.38 -4.98 8.05
C PRO A 220 7.08 -5.75 7.84
N LEU A 221 7.05 -6.71 6.93
CA LEU A 221 5.88 -7.54 6.68
C LEU A 221 5.48 -8.33 7.94
N PHE A 222 6.43 -9.02 8.58
CA PHE A 222 6.17 -9.79 9.79
C PHE A 222 5.94 -8.91 11.02
N TYR A 223 6.68 -7.81 11.14
CA TYR A 223 6.51 -6.86 12.24
C TYR A 223 5.11 -6.24 12.28
N GLN A 224 4.61 -5.83 11.12
CA GLN A 224 3.25 -5.29 11.05
C GLN A 224 2.17 -6.38 11.10
N ALA A 225 2.42 -7.55 10.52
CA ALA A 225 1.55 -8.71 10.49
C ALA A 225 0.09 -8.41 10.11
N LYS A 226 -0.16 -7.44 9.19
CA LYS A 226 -1.51 -7.01 8.80
C LYS A 226 -2.15 -7.88 7.72
N GLY A 227 -1.37 -8.69 7.00
CA GLY A 227 -1.86 -9.50 5.90
C GLY A 227 -2.17 -8.76 4.60
N TRP A 228 -1.90 -7.45 4.54
CA TRP A 228 -2.14 -6.67 3.33
C TRP A 228 -1.05 -6.89 2.29
N SER A 229 -1.46 -7.11 1.05
CA SER A 229 -0.58 -7.46 -0.06
C SER A 229 0.53 -6.42 -0.29
N TYR A 230 0.22 -5.13 -0.19
CA TYR A 230 1.20 -4.07 -0.40
C TYR A 230 2.33 -4.04 0.65
N HIS A 231 2.13 -4.66 1.85
CA HIS A 231 3.23 -4.83 2.83
C HIS A 231 4.26 -5.87 2.38
N ALA A 232 3.84 -6.89 1.64
CA ALA A 232 4.75 -7.89 1.08
C ALA A 232 5.45 -7.39 -0.20
N TYR A 233 4.86 -6.39 -0.87
CA TYR A 233 5.30 -5.90 -2.17
C TYR A 233 6.80 -5.56 -2.22
N PRO A 234 7.39 -4.79 -1.28
CA PRO A 234 8.81 -4.46 -1.32
C PRO A 234 9.73 -5.68 -1.28
N ALA A 235 9.41 -6.67 -0.44
CA ALA A 235 10.21 -7.90 -0.32
C ALA A 235 10.12 -8.75 -1.60
N ILE A 236 8.90 -8.98 -2.10
CA ILE A 236 8.65 -9.73 -3.33
C ILE A 236 9.28 -9.03 -4.54
N PHE A 237 9.10 -7.70 -4.66
CA PHE A 237 9.70 -6.90 -5.71
C PHE A 237 11.22 -7.08 -5.77
N CYS A 238 11.91 -6.96 -4.64
CA CYS A 238 13.36 -7.11 -4.59
C CYS A 238 13.83 -8.55 -4.91
N ALA A 239 13.08 -9.58 -4.48
CA ALA A 239 13.39 -10.97 -4.84
C ALA A 239 13.25 -11.19 -6.35
N VAL A 240 12.18 -10.68 -6.95
CA VAL A 240 11.96 -10.78 -8.41
C VAL A 240 12.99 -9.95 -9.18
N ALA A 241 13.37 -8.77 -8.69
CA ALA A 241 14.46 -7.98 -9.25
C ALA A 241 15.77 -8.78 -9.27
N ALA A 242 16.09 -9.49 -8.19
CA ALA A 242 17.24 -10.38 -8.14
C ALA A 242 17.15 -11.49 -9.21
N ILE A 243 15.99 -12.14 -9.36
CA ILE A 243 15.78 -13.16 -10.40
C ILE A 243 15.99 -12.58 -11.80
N PHE A 244 15.43 -11.43 -12.11
CA PHE A 244 15.62 -10.80 -13.41
C PHE A 244 17.08 -10.44 -13.67
N CYS A 245 17.80 -9.93 -12.67
CA CYS A 245 19.25 -9.71 -12.79
C CYS A 245 20.00 -11.01 -13.06
N LEU A 246 19.58 -12.14 -12.47
CA LEU A 246 20.17 -13.45 -12.70
C LEU A 246 19.88 -14.00 -14.11
N LEU A 247 18.66 -13.77 -14.61
CA LEU A 247 18.23 -14.28 -15.91
C LEU A 247 18.79 -13.45 -17.09
N ALA A 248 19.00 -12.14 -16.90
CA ALA A 248 19.40 -11.23 -17.94
C ALA A 248 20.90 -11.29 -18.27
N VAL A 249 21.74 -11.75 -17.35
CA VAL A 249 23.18 -11.86 -17.56
C VAL A 249 23.48 -13.12 -18.37
N PRO A 250 24.08 -12.99 -19.57
CA PRO A 250 24.52 -14.15 -20.35
C PRO A 250 25.52 -14.98 -19.54
N ARG A 251 25.34 -16.28 -19.52
CA ARG A 251 26.31 -17.19 -18.91
C ARG A 251 27.63 -17.10 -19.68
N ILE A 252 28.72 -16.81 -18.96
CA ILE A 252 30.05 -17.15 -19.43
C ILE A 252 30.23 -18.65 -19.11
N VAL A 253 29.52 -19.48 -19.80
CA VAL A 253 29.76 -20.91 -19.73
C VAL A 253 30.36 -21.28 -21.07
N GLN A 254 31.62 -21.68 -21.07
CA GLN A 254 32.13 -22.59 -22.09
C GLN A 254 31.05 -23.65 -22.31
N GLN A 255 30.64 -23.86 -23.55
CA GLN A 255 29.47 -24.63 -24.00
C GLN A 255 28.95 -25.62 -22.94
N PRO A 256 27.81 -25.38 -22.34
CA PRO A 256 27.30 -26.28 -21.30
C PRO A 256 27.13 -27.65 -21.93
N SER A 257 27.56 -28.70 -21.23
CA SER A 257 27.24 -30.05 -21.66
C SER A 257 25.72 -30.12 -21.92
N LYS A 258 25.29 -30.87 -22.94
CA LYS A 258 23.84 -31.01 -23.27
C LYS A 258 22.99 -31.32 -22.04
N LEU A 259 23.55 -32.09 -21.09
CA LEU A 259 22.92 -32.43 -19.81
C LEU A 259 22.70 -31.17 -18.93
N LEU A 260 23.67 -30.28 -18.84
CA LEU A 260 23.55 -29.03 -18.03
C LEU A 260 22.55 -28.07 -18.67
N ALA A 261 22.51 -27.99 -19.98
CA ALA A 261 21.51 -27.20 -20.71
C ALA A 261 20.08 -27.76 -20.47
N PHE A 262 19.91 -29.07 -20.49
CA PHE A 262 18.63 -29.72 -20.20
C PHE A 262 18.13 -29.50 -18.79
N VAL A 263 19.00 -29.57 -17.77
CA VAL A 263 18.65 -29.32 -16.35
C VAL A 263 18.35 -27.86 -16.04
N THR A 264 18.96 -26.92 -16.79
CA THR A 264 18.82 -25.48 -16.50
C THR A 264 17.69 -24.79 -17.28
N ALA A 265 17.23 -25.38 -18.40
CA ALA A 265 16.08 -24.84 -19.13
C ALA A 265 14.78 -24.85 -18.28
N PRO A 266 14.40 -25.97 -17.62
CA PRO A 266 13.24 -25.98 -16.74
C PRO A 266 13.37 -25.03 -15.56
N LEU A 267 14.58 -24.80 -15.01
CA LEU A 267 14.78 -23.88 -13.91
C LEU A 267 14.42 -22.41 -14.26
N ARG A 268 14.71 -21.97 -15.49
CA ARG A 268 14.31 -20.65 -15.99
C ARG A 268 12.78 -20.55 -16.13
N ALA A 269 12.14 -21.57 -16.67
CA ALA A 269 10.69 -21.62 -16.77
C ALA A 269 10.03 -21.60 -15.39
N TRP A 270 10.56 -22.34 -14.43
CA TRP A 270 10.12 -22.31 -13.04
C TRP A 270 10.32 -20.94 -12.40
N ALA A 271 11.43 -20.26 -12.67
CA ALA A 271 11.67 -18.92 -12.17
C ALA A 271 10.64 -17.91 -12.71
N LEU A 272 10.31 -17.98 -14.00
CA LEU A 272 9.28 -17.11 -14.60
C LEU A 272 7.87 -17.46 -14.07
N ALA A 273 7.55 -18.74 -13.92
CA ALA A 273 6.29 -19.17 -13.31
C ALA A 273 6.17 -18.69 -11.85
N ALA A 274 7.24 -18.81 -11.06
CA ALA A 274 7.28 -18.33 -9.69
C ALA A 274 7.08 -16.80 -9.59
N VAL A 275 7.66 -16.04 -10.52
CA VAL A 275 7.43 -14.59 -10.62
C VAL A 275 5.97 -14.30 -10.89
N ALA A 276 5.35 -14.99 -11.84
CA ALA A 276 3.93 -14.84 -12.14
C ALA A 276 3.05 -15.16 -10.90
N ILE A 277 3.32 -16.30 -10.25
CA ILE A 277 2.58 -16.73 -9.05
C ILE A 277 2.73 -15.74 -7.90
N ALA A 278 3.92 -15.18 -7.69
CA ALA A 278 4.18 -14.22 -6.62
C ALA A 278 3.38 -12.92 -6.77
N PHE A 279 3.00 -12.56 -8.00
CA PHE A 279 2.19 -11.38 -8.28
C PHE A 279 0.68 -11.66 -8.41
N LEU A 280 0.22 -12.91 -8.44
CA LEU A 280 -1.21 -13.23 -8.52
C LEU A 280 -2.05 -12.55 -7.43
N PRO A 281 -1.61 -12.47 -6.13
CA PRO A 281 -2.40 -11.81 -5.10
C PRO A 281 -2.68 -10.34 -5.37
N TYR A 282 -1.85 -9.68 -6.19
CA TYR A 282 -2.02 -8.26 -6.54
C TYR A 282 -3.07 -8.02 -7.63
N TRP A 283 -3.56 -9.06 -8.28
CA TRP A 283 -4.59 -8.99 -9.31
C TRP A 283 -5.98 -9.37 -8.82
N SER A 284 -6.12 -9.78 -7.57
CA SER A 284 -7.41 -10.07 -6.96
C SER A 284 -8.12 -8.76 -6.59
N THR A 285 -9.10 -8.34 -7.38
CA THR A 285 -9.91 -7.14 -7.10
C THR A 285 -11.30 -7.51 -6.63
N GLN A 286 -11.70 -7.00 -5.47
CA GLN A 286 -13.11 -6.82 -5.16
C GLN A 286 -13.52 -5.44 -5.67
N LYS A 287 -14.20 -5.39 -6.80
CA LYS A 287 -14.80 -4.16 -7.32
C LYS A 287 -16.25 -4.10 -6.86
N PRO A 288 -16.78 -2.90 -6.51
CA PRO A 288 -18.21 -2.71 -6.30
C PRO A 288 -19.01 -3.23 -7.48
N GLY A 289 -20.15 -3.88 -7.21
CA GLY A 289 -21.01 -4.42 -8.25
C GLY A 289 -21.48 -3.32 -9.23
N PRO A 290 -21.44 -3.55 -10.56
CA PRO A 290 -21.90 -2.55 -11.54
C PRO A 290 -23.34 -2.10 -11.30
N ALA A 291 -24.22 -3.01 -10.89
CA ALA A 291 -25.62 -2.72 -10.55
C ALA A 291 -25.74 -1.76 -9.38
N LEU A 292 -24.91 -1.92 -8.35
CA LEU A 292 -24.87 -1.05 -7.18
C LEU A 292 -24.45 0.38 -7.57
N VAL A 293 -23.39 0.51 -8.36
CA VAL A 293 -22.94 1.81 -8.89
C VAL A 293 -24.00 2.48 -9.74
N ALA A 294 -24.66 1.71 -10.64
CA ALA A 294 -25.73 2.24 -11.50
C ALA A 294 -26.92 2.74 -10.69
N ALA A 295 -27.36 1.99 -9.67
CA ALA A 295 -28.46 2.38 -8.80
C ALA A 295 -28.17 3.70 -8.06
N ILE A 296 -26.95 3.84 -7.53
CA ILE A 296 -26.53 5.07 -6.83
C ILE A 296 -26.50 6.25 -7.80
N ARG A 297 -25.89 6.10 -8.96
CA ARG A 297 -25.83 7.17 -9.98
C ARG A 297 -27.21 7.59 -10.48
N ALA A 298 -28.15 6.64 -10.57
CA ALA A 298 -29.52 6.96 -10.95
C ALA A 298 -30.26 7.79 -9.89
N ALA A 299 -30.00 7.51 -8.60
CA ALA A 299 -30.67 8.16 -7.47
C ALA A 299 -30.01 9.47 -7.02
N THR A 300 -28.72 9.66 -7.28
CA THR A 300 -27.94 10.78 -6.70
C THR A 300 -27.07 11.47 -7.73
N ASP A 301 -26.62 12.69 -7.40
CA ASP A 301 -25.63 13.44 -8.14
C ASP A 301 -24.58 13.98 -7.17
N ARG A 302 -23.31 13.54 -7.33
CA ARG A 302 -22.17 13.88 -6.49
C ARG A 302 -22.46 13.83 -4.99
N PRO A 303 -22.98 12.70 -4.47
CA PRO A 303 -23.44 12.63 -3.08
C PRO A 303 -22.29 12.76 -2.09
N THR A 304 -22.59 13.27 -0.90
CA THR A 304 -21.72 13.10 0.26
C THR A 304 -21.81 11.66 0.77
N VAL A 305 -20.65 11.05 1.03
CA VAL A 305 -20.54 9.61 1.33
C VAL A 305 -19.86 9.38 2.67
N ALA A 306 -20.48 8.58 3.51
CA ALA A 306 -19.86 8.02 4.73
C ALA A 306 -19.80 6.50 4.67
N LEU A 307 -18.87 5.91 5.44
CA LEU A 307 -18.64 4.47 5.50
C LEU A 307 -18.93 3.92 6.89
N VAL A 308 -19.63 2.80 6.94
CA VAL A 308 -19.79 1.95 8.13
C VAL A 308 -19.18 0.58 7.83
N SER A 309 -17.87 0.51 7.98
CA SER A 309 -17.06 -0.69 7.75
C SER A 309 -15.66 -0.50 8.32
N SER A 310 -15.05 -1.55 8.85
CA SER A 310 -13.61 -1.55 9.15
C SER A 310 -12.73 -1.77 7.92
N ASP A 311 -13.34 -2.13 6.79
CA ASP A 311 -12.65 -2.38 5.53
C ASP A 311 -12.70 -1.14 4.64
N ILE A 312 -11.53 -0.53 4.41
CA ILE A 312 -11.38 0.65 3.56
C ILE A 312 -11.79 0.38 2.10
N SER A 313 -11.65 -0.85 1.62
CA SER A 313 -11.95 -1.23 0.23
C SER A 313 -13.42 -1.11 -0.14
N SER A 314 -14.32 -1.11 0.83
CA SER A 314 -15.76 -0.94 0.60
C SER A 314 -16.13 0.49 0.19
N GLY A 315 -15.46 1.50 0.75
CA GLY A 315 -15.84 2.90 0.58
C GLY A 315 -15.17 3.59 -0.61
N HIS A 316 -13.86 3.46 -0.73
CA HIS A 316 -13.10 4.35 -1.62
C HIS A 316 -13.25 4.05 -3.12
N PRO A 317 -13.21 2.80 -3.62
CA PRO A 317 -13.51 2.55 -5.03
C PRO A 317 -14.93 3.01 -5.39
N LEU A 318 -15.92 2.70 -4.54
CA LEU A 318 -17.31 3.08 -4.77
C LEU A 318 -17.48 4.59 -4.81
N ASN A 319 -16.92 5.32 -3.83
CA ASN A 319 -17.01 6.78 -3.76
C ASN A 319 -16.51 7.46 -5.05
N ARG A 320 -15.39 6.97 -5.62
CA ARG A 320 -14.85 7.47 -6.88
C ARG A 320 -15.75 7.12 -8.07
N MET A 321 -16.24 5.88 -8.09
CA MET A 321 -17.10 5.41 -9.19
C MET A 321 -18.43 6.15 -9.28
N ILE A 322 -18.90 6.79 -8.21
CA ILE A 322 -20.15 7.58 -8.17
C ILE A 322 -19.92 9.09 -8.16
N ASP A 323 -18.68 9.54 -8.35
CA ASP A 323 -18.28 10.94 -8.26
C ASP A 323 -18.64 11.57 -6.89
N GLY A 324 -18.65 10.74 -5.82
CA GLY A 324 -19.04 11.11 -4.47
C GLY A 324 -17.97 11.91 -3.73
N HIS A 325 -18.39 12.65 -2.72
CA HIS A 325 -17.52 13.36 -1.80
C HIS A 325 -17.48 12.64 -0.45
N PHE A 326 -16.35 12.01 -0.12
CA PHE A 326 -16.18 11.31 1.15
C PHE A 326 -16.06 12.33 2.29
N VAL A 327 -16.94 12.22 3.30
CA VAL A 327 -17.04 13.23 4.37
C VAL A 327 -16.64 12.72 5.76
N SER A 328 -16.46 11.41 5.94
CA SER A 328 -16.05 10.88 7.24
C SER A 328 -14.61 11.25 7.60
N THR A 329 -14.38 11.54 8.87
CA THR A 329 -13.05 11.83 9.44
C THR A 329 -12.10 10.64 9.29
N HIS A 330 -12.62 9.43 9.45
CA HIS A 330 -11.86 8.20 9.28
C HIS A 330 -12.22 7.51 7.97
N VAL A 331 -11.20 7.08 7.23
CA VAL A 331 -11.37 6.35 5.96
C VAL A 331 -12.08 5.00 6.11
N SER A 332 -12.14 4.45 7.32
CA SER A 332 -12.91 3.27 7.72
C SER A 332 -12.99 3.20 9.24
N ASP A 333 -13.85 2.30 9.79
CA ASP A 333 -14.02 2.11 11.24
C ASP A 333 -12.90 1.28 11.89
N TRP A 334 -11.67 1.32 11.34
CA TRP A 334 -10.55 0.51 11.82
C TRP A 334 -10.28 0.70 13.30
N LEU A 335 -10.38 1.94 13.82
CA LEU A 335 -10.08 2.23 15.22
C LEU A 335 -11.06 1.52 16.16
N GLY A 336 -12.36 1.61 15.88
CA GLY A 336 -13.39 0.93 16.65
C GLY A 336 -13.31 -0.59 16.56
N ALA A 337 -13.12 -1.12 15.35
CA ALA A 337 -13.03 -2.55 15.10
C ALA A 337 -11.79 -3.18 15.74
N PHE A 338 -10.64 -2.52 15.67
CA PHE A 338 -9.40 -3.01 16.27
C PHE A 338 -9.44 -2.90 17.80
N ALA A 339 -9.97 -1.80 18.35
CA ALA A 339 -10.20 -1.69 19.79
C ALA A 339 -11.13 -2.78 20.31
N LEU A 340 -12.19 -3.14 19.57
CA LEU A 340 -13.06 -4.28 19.89
C LEU A 340 -12.28 -5.61 19.95
N SER A 341 -11.45 -5.86 18.95
CA SER A 341 -10.65 -7.08 18.88
C SER A 341 -9.67 -7.18 20.05
N LEU A 342 -8.95 -6.08 20.35
CA LEU A 342 -8.01 -6.01 21.47
C LEU A 342 -8.70 -6.12 22.83
N SER A 343 -9.87 -5.49 23.00
CA SER A 343 -10.67 -5.64 24.23
C SER A 343 -11.06 -7.09 24.48
N ARG A 344 -11.48 -7.82 23.45
CA ARG A 344 -11.80 -9.25 23.57
C ARG A 344 -10.58 -10.09 23.90
N GLN A 345 -9.46 -9.82 23.26
CA GLN A 345 -8.20 -10.53 23.52
C GLN A 345 -7.74 -10.32 24.96
N ALA A 346 -7.78 -9.08 25.47
CA ALA A 346 -7.46 -8.75 26.86
C ALA A 346 -8.41 -9.44 27.84
N ALA A 347 -9.72 -9.44 27.55
CA ALA A 347 -10.71 -10.15 28.39
C ALA A 347 -10.45 -11.66 28.44
N LEU A 348 -10.09 -12.29 27.32
CA LEU A 348 -9.75 -13.72 27.26
C LEU A 348 -8.47 -14.06 28.00
N SER A 349 -7.51 -13.15 28.09
CA SER A 349 -6.29 -13.31 28.88
C SER A 349 -6.45 -12.95 30.36
N GLY A 350 -7.63 -12.48 30.78
CA GLY A 350 -7.92 -12.07 32.15
C GLY A 350 -7.48 -10.64 32.49
N ASP A 351 -6.96 -9.87 31.54
CA ASP A 351 -6.58 -8.47 31.74
C ASP A 351 -7.80 -7.55 31.60
N THR A 352 -8.55 -7.45 32.70
CA THR A 352 -9.75 -6.62 32.76
C THR A 352 -9.47 -5.12 32.63
N ALA A 353 -8.31 -4.65 33.09
CA ALA A 353 -7.95 -3.24 33.02
C ALA A 353 -7.68 -2.82 31.55
N GLU A 354 -6.91 -3.63 30.84
CA GLU A 354 -6.65 -3.38 29.41
C GLU A 354 -7.93 -3.53 28.58
N ALA A 355 -8.78 -4.53 28.89
CA ALA A 355 -10.06 -4.70 28.21
C ALA A 355 -10.96 -3.47 28.37
N MET A 356 -11.07 -2.89 29.57
CA MET A 356 -11.84 -1.67 29.83
C MET A 356 -11.26 -0.46 29.12
N ARG A 357 -9.94 -0.35 29.03
CA ARG A 357 -9.26 0.73 28.29
C ARG A 357 -9.64 0.73 26.81
N TYR A 358 -9.61 -0.43 26.14
CA TYR A 358 -10.03 -0.53 24.74
C TYR A 358 -11.54 -0.31 24.56
N GLN A 359 -12.37 -0.71 25.53
CA GLN A 359 -13.79 -0.37 25.50
C GLN A 359 -14.03 1.14 25.56
N ALA A 360 -13.25 1.87 26.38
CA ALA A 360 -13.33 3.32 26.44
C ALA A 360 -12.90 4.01 25.13
N ILE A 361 -11.87 3.49 24.46
CA ILE A 361 -11.45 3.97 23.11
C ILE A 361 -12.58 3.73 22.11
N MET A 362 -13.18 2.55 22.11
CA MET A 362 -14.28 2.19 21.22
C MET A 362 -15.50 3.09 21.44
N ALA A 363 -15.88 3.32 22.71
CA ALA A 363 -17.01 4.19 23.04
C ALA A 363 -16.81 5.63 22.56
N ARG A 364 -15.62 6.20 22.78
CA ARG A 364 -15.27 7.54 22.27
C ARG A 364 -15.30 7.61 20.75
N TYR A 365 -14.81 6.58 20.08
CA TYR A 365 -14.85 6.49 18.61
C TYR A 365 -16.31 6.52 18.11
N VAL A 366 -17.19 5.71 18.71
CA VAL A 366 -18.61 5.66 18.30
C VAL A 366 -19.32 6.99 18.56
N GLU A 367 -19.03 7.64 19.68
CA GLU A 367 -19.63 8.95 19.98
C GLU A 367 -19.17 10.01 18.95
N SER A 368 -17.86 10.09 18.68
CA SER A 368 -17.35 10.98 17.63
C SER A 368 -17.99 10.70 16.27
N LYS A 369 -18.25 9.42 15.94
CA LYS A 369 -18.91 9.03 14.68
C LYS A 369 -20.39 9.48 14.67
N ARG A 370 -21.10 9.41 15.78
CA ARG A 370 -22.47 9.93 15.90
C ARG A 370 -22.53 11.44 15.69
N GLU A 371 -21.65 12.18 16.38
CA GLU A 371 -21.54 13.64 16.23
C GLU A 371 -21.22 14.01 14.78
N GLU A 372 -20.33 13.25 14.13
CA GLU A 372 -19.98 13.43 12.71
C GLU A 372 -21.21 13.23 11.81
N PHE A 373 -21.97 12.16 11.99
CA PHE A 373 -23.19 11.90 11.24
C PHE A 373 -24.28 12.95 11.47
N ALA A 374 -24.45 13.40 12.72
CA ALA A 374 -25.41 14.45 13.04
C ALA A 374 -25.04 15.81 12.37
N ARG A 375 -23.75 16.13 12.34
CA ARG A 375 -23.22 17.38 11.77
C ARG A 375 -23.16 17.36 10.24
N LEU A 376 -22.64 16.27 9.64
CA LEU A 376 -22.36 16.19 8.21
C LEU A 376 -23.54 15.67 7.40
N ARG A 377 -24.44 14.90 8.03
CA ARG A 377 -25.64 14.34 7.41
C ARG A 377 -25.36 13.76 6.02
N PRO A 378 -24.48 12.74 5.90
CA PRO A 378 -24.07 12.23 4.59
C PRO A 378 -25.29 11.80 3.76
N ASP A 379 -25.26 12.05 2.45
CA ASP A 379 -26.36 11.68 1.57
C ASP A 379 -26.46 10.17 1.41
N ILE A 380 -25.28 9.50 1.38
CA ILE A 380 -25.15 8.05 1.26
C ILE A 380 -24.32 7.49 2.40
N VAL A 381 -24.76 6.35 2.93
CA VAL A 381 -23.97 5.54 3.85
C VAL A 381 -23.70 4.17 3.22
N VAL A 382 -22.43 3.85 3.04
CA VAL A 382 -21.98 2.52 2.59
C VAL A 382 -21.79 1.64 3.81
N PHE A 383 -22.58 0.57 3.90
CA PHE A 383 -22.58 -0.37 5.02
C PHE A 383 -22.12 -1.75 4.55
N LYS A 384 -21.05 -2.28 5.18
CA LYS A 384 -20.56 -3.64 4.87
C LYS A 384 -21.28 -4.69 5.69
N LYS A 385 -22.01 -5.59 5.03
CA LYS A 385 -22.81 -6.65 5.68
C LYS A 385 -21.94 -7.73 6.35
N ASN A 386 -20.83 -8.09 5.73
CA ASN A 386 -19.98 -9.21 6.17
C ASN A 386 -18.99 -8.87 7.31
N ASN A 387 -19.01 -7.65 7.81
CA ASN A 387 -18.19 -7.25 8.98
C ASN A 387 -18.93 -7.52 10.29
N THR A 388 -19.36 -8.75 10.49
CA THR A 388 -20.36 -9.16 11.48
C THR A 388 -20.00 -8.78 12.92
N MET A 389 -18.74 -8.88 13.30
CA MET A 389 -18.33 -8.60 14.69
C MET A 389 -18.42 -7.11 15.02
N TRP A 390 -17.88 -6.25 14.19
CA TRP A 390 -17.89 -4.80 14.39
C TRP A 390 -19.29 -4.22 14.23
N THR A 391 -19.94 -4.56 13.10
CA THR A 391 -21.28 -4.03 12.79
C THR A 391 -22.33 -4.44 13.81
N SER A 392 -22.29 -5.68 14.32
CA SER A 392 -23.19 -6.13 15.39
C SER A 392 -23.00 -5.35 16.69
N GLN A 393 -21.75 -5.02 17.07
CA GLN A 393 -21.50 -4.20 18.25
C GLN A 393 -21.94 -2.75 18.03
N LEU A 394 -21.66 -2.19 16.87
CA LEU A 394 -22.02 -0.83 16.52
C LEU A 394 -23.54 -0.63 16.53
N MET A 395 -24.30 -1.54 15.93
CA MET A 395 -25.75 -1.50 15.88
C MET A 395 -26.37 -1.88 17.25
N GLY A 396 -26.08 -3.08 17.75
CA GLY A 396 -26.75 -3.62 18.95
C GLY A 396 -26.33 -2.92 20.24
N ARG A 397 -25.02 -2.91 20.56
CA ARG A 397 -24.53 -2.37 21.85
C ARG A 397 -24.53 -0.84 21.88
N PHE A 398 -24.14 -0.21 20.77
CA PHE A 398 -24.01 1.24 20.70
C PHE A 398 -25.23 1.92 20.08
N GLY A 399 -26.25 1.20 19.63
CA GLY A 399 -27.49 1.77 19.11
C GLY A 399 -27.29 2.70 17.91
N PHE A 400 -26.34 2.38 17.01
CA PHE A 400 -26.11 3.18 15.81
C PHE A 400 -27.21 3.01 14.76
N ASP A 401 -28.07 2.00 14.91
CA ASP A 401 -29.30 1.82 14.16
C ASP A 401 -30.23 3.04 14.26
N ALA A 402 -30.27 3.72 15.43
CA ALA A 402 -31.01 4.97 15.58
C ALA A 402 -30.51 6.10 14.65
N VAL A 403 -29.20 6.14 14.36
CA VAL A 403 -28.64 7.08 13.38
C VAL A 403 -29.10 6.73 11.97
N LEU A 404 -29.15 5.45 11.63
CA LEU A 404 -29.58 4.96 10.33
C LEU A 404 -31.11 4.97 10.15
N ALA A 405 -31.89 5.22 11.20
CA ALA A 405 -33.34 5.36 11.11
C ALA A 405 -33.81 6.55 10.23
N HIS A 406 -32.90 7.49 9.93
CA HIS A 406 -33.13 8.60 9.02
C HIS A 406 -32.69 8.32 7.57
N TYR A 407 -32.42 7.06 7.26
CA TYR A 407 -31.95 6.61 5.96
C TYR A 407 -32.77 5.40 5.51
N ARG A 408 -33.17 5.39 4.23
CA ARG A 408 -33.78 4.22 3.59
C ARG A 408 -32.73 3.40 2.84
N ILE A 409 -32.96 2.13 2.68
CA ILE A 409 -32.14 1.26 1.84
C ILE A 409 -32.42 1.64 0.38
N LEU A 410 -31.35 2.06 -0.32
CA LEU A 410 -31.42 2.36 -1.76
C LEU A 410 -31.21 1.10 -2.59
N VAL A 411 -30.18 0.34 -2.27
CA VAL A 411 -29.79 -0.89 -2.97
C VAL A 411 -28.88 -1.71 -2.05
N GLU A 412 -28.90 -3.03 -2.22
CA GLU A 412 -27.96 -3.93 -1.55
C GLU A 412 -27.54 -5.07 -2.49
N ASP A 413 -26.34 -5.60 -2.25
CA ASP A 413 -25.83 -6.83 -2.84
C ASP A 413 -25.43 -7.83 -1.73
N GLU A 414 -24.65 -8.85 -2.07
CA GLU A 414 -24.20 -9.86 -1.10
C GLU A 414 -23.30 -9.29 0.02
N THR A 415 -22.52 -8.27 -0.29
CA THR A 415 -21.47 -7.72 0.57
C THR A 415 -21.80 -6.38 1.17
N GLU A 416 -22.53 -5.53 0.45
CA GLU A 416 -22.74 -4.14 0.80
C GLU A 416 -24.22 -3.79 0.79
N ARG A 417 -24.60 -2.84 1.65
CA ARG A 417 -25.90 -2.18 1.69
C ARG A 417 -25.68 -0.68 1.61
N ILE A 418 -26.37 -0.05 0.72
CA ILE A 418 -26.31 1.39 0.51
C ILE A 418 -27.56 2.02 1.09
N TYR A 419 -27.36 2.93 2.02
CA TYR A 419 -28.43 3.75 2.57
C TYR A 419 -28.41 5.12 1.92
N LEU A 420 -29.59 5.64 1.63
CA LEU A 420 -29.82 7.00 1.13
C LEU A 420 -30.61 7.77 2.18
N ARG A 421 -30.17 8.99 2.49
CA ARG A 421 -30.87 9.86 3.45
C ARG A 421 -32.31 10.13 3.00
N ASP A 422 -33.27 10.06 3.91
CA ASP A 422 -34.71 10.13 3.59
C ASP A 422 -35.12 11.45 2.97
N ASP A 423 -34.50 12.54 3.40
CA ASP A 423 -34.77 13.90 2.90
C ASP A 423 -33.83 14.31 1.75
N TYR A 424 -33.08 13.37 1.17
CA TYR A 424 -32.21 13.68 0.03
C TYR A 424 -33.04 14.10 -1.21
N VAL A 425 -32.73 15.28 -1.71
CA VAL A 425 -33.30 15.81 -2.97
C VAL A 425 -32.17 15.92 -3.97
N ARG A 426 -32.35 15.26 -5.12
CA ARG A 426 -31.35 15.32 -6.20
C ARG A 426 -31.24 16.76 -6.73
N PRO A 427 -30.03 17.35 -6.79
CA PRO A 427 -29.84 18.68 -7.38
C PRO A 427 -30.43 18.75 -8.79
N GLY A 428 -31.25 19.75 -9.03
CA GLY A 428 -31.95 19.93 -10.32
C GLY A 428 -33.31 19.21 -10.48
N HIS A 429 -33.72 18.36 -9.53
CA HIS A 429 -35.06 17.85 -9.41
C HIS A 429 -35.82 18.69 -8.38
N ARG A 430 -36.65 19.66 -8.82
CA ARG A 430 -37.68 20.19 -7.95
C ARG A 430 -38.69 19.06 -7.70
N PRO A 431 -39.02 18.76 -6.42
CA PRO A 431 -40.18 17.91 -6.16
C PRO A 431 -41.37 18.49 -6.89
N PRO A 432 -42.28 17.69 -7.49
CA PRO A 432 -43.52 18.22 -7.99
C PRO A 432 -44.17 19.01 -6.86
N GLU A 433 -44.48 20.29 -7.11
CA GLU A 433 -45.18 21.14 -6.16
C GLU A 433 -46.43 20.36 -5.72
N GLN A 434 -46.51 20.04 -4.43
CA GLN A 434 -47.75 19.47 -3.90
C GLN A 434 -48.85 20.49 -4.24
N PRO A 435 -49.95 20.09 -4.90
CA PRO A 435 -51.00 21.00 -5.19
C PRO A 435 -51.48 21.61 -3.86
N ILE A 436 -51.36 22.92 -3.76
CA ILE A 436 -51.87 23.69 -2.62
C ILE A 436 -53.34 23.27 -2.49
N SER A 437 -53.66 22.50 -1.45
CA SER A 437 -55.04 22.15 -1.16
C SER A 437 -55.79 23.46 -1.01
N ALA A 438 -56.70 23.71 -1.98
CA ALA A 438 -57.57 24.89 -1.95
C ALA A 438 -58.25 24.93 -0.59
N SER A 439 -57.86 25.91 0.20
CA SER A 439 -58.53 26.20 1.48
C SER A 439 -59.99 26.30 1.24
N SER A 440 -60.79 25.42 1.87
CA SER A 440 -62.24 25.50 1.91
C SER A 440 -62.68 26.90 2.29
N PRO A 441 -63.67 27.47 1.61
CA PRO A 441 -64.18 28.78 1.94
C PRO A 441 -64.78 28.75 3.34
N VAL A 442 -64.33 29.66 4.21
CA VAL A 442 -64.94 29.93 5.49
C VAL A 442 -66.39 30.31 5.27
N ALA A 443 -67.31 29.47 5.74
CA ALA A 443 -68.71 29.80 5.78
C ALA A 443 -68.92 31.03 6.66
N ALA A 444 -69.42 32.12 6.07
CA ALA A 444 -69.93 33.27 6.80
C ALA A 444 -71.20 32.83 7.50
N SER A 445 -71.23 32.86 8.84
CA SER A 445 -72.45 32.77 9.64
C SER A 445 -72.95 34.18 9.89
N ASP A 446 -74.16 34.43 9.49
CA ASP A 446 -74.97 35.54 9.91
C ASP A 446 -75.22 35.58 11.40
#